data_4f3d63f5ec643ae12243980c5b324e2c
#
_entry.id   4f3d63f5ec643ae12243980c5b324e2c
#
_cell.length_a   1.000
_cell.length_b   1.000
_cell.length_c   1.000
_cell.angle_alpha   90.00
_cell.angle_beta   90.00
_cell.angle_gamma   90.00
#
_symmetry.space_group_name_H-M   'P 1'
#
loop_
_entity.id
_entity.type
_entity.pdbx_description
1 polymer ?
#
loop_
_entity_poly.entity_id
_entity_poly.type
_entity_poly.pdbx_seq_one_letter_code
_entity_poly.pdbx_strand_id
1 'polypeptide(L)'
;MNEDMISSAELSRAACCNLGESFVTNPSVDVSYSDAATGAKQIKLLGLSGTYVQMLTENIPNYRGAAAPYGLGYVPGPWMQSIQVSKGTSSVKNGYEAITGQINVEFKKPQLPEADWVSANLFASTTNRYEANADATLKISKRWSTSLLAHYENETKAHDGNDDGFVDIPQVEQYNVCLLYTSDAADD
;
A
#
# COMPACT_ATOMS: atom_id res chain seq x y z
N MET A 1 5.40 -22.85 1.43
CA MET A 1 4.85 -21.59 1.90
C MET A 1 3.68 -21.29 0.96
N ASN A 2 2.52 -20.96 1.49
CA ASN A 2 1.36 -20.65 0.63
C ASN A 2 1.40 -19.15 0.35
N GLU A 3 1.69 -18.78 -0.88
CA GLU A 3 1.80 -17.38 -1.30
C GLU A 3 0.63 -17.05 -2.22
N ASP A 4 -0.08 -15.98 -1.89
CA ASP A 4 -1.08 -15.37 -2.76
C ASP A 4 -0.48 -14.08 -3.32
N MET A 5 -0.64 -13.86 -4.61
CA MET A 5 -0.19 -12.63 -5.26
C MET A 5 -1.40 -11.86 -5.79
N ILE A 6 -1.53 -10.60 -5.38
CA ILE A 6 -2.49 -9.65 -5.94
C ILE A 6 -1.75 -8.87 -7.03
N SER A 7 -2.18 -9.06 -8.26
CA SER A 7 -1.56 -8.43 -9.43
C SER A 7 -2.04 -7.00 -9.66
N SER A 8 -1.32 -6.23 -10.48
CA SER A 8 -1.73 -4.88 -10.88
C SER A 8 -3.10 -4.83 -11.55
N ALA A 9 -3.47 -5.88 -12.29
CA ALA A 9 -4.79 -5.99 -12.91
C ALA A 9 -5.91 -6.16 -11.88
N GLU A 10 -5.67 -6.88 -10.79
CA GLU A 10 -6.62 -7.02 -9.69
C GLU A 10 -6.73 -5.75 -8.88
N LEU A 11 -5.60 -5.08 -8.59
CA LEU A 11 -5.56 -3.77 -7.93
C LEU A 11 -6.34 -2.72 -8.71
N SER A 12 -6.18 -2.69 -10.04
CA SER A 12 -6.93 -1.77 -10.90
C SER A 12 -8.42 -2.06 -10.94
N ARG A 13 -8.83 -3.33 -10.92
CA ARG A 13 -10.26 -3.71 -10.86
C ARG A 13 -10.92 -3.34 -9.54
N ALA A 14 -10.20 -3.50 -8.44
CA ALA A 14 -10.70 -3.12 -7.12
C ALA A 14 -10.72 -1.60 -6.91
N ALA A 15 -10.17 -0.81 -7.85
CA ALA A 15 -10.05 0.65 -7.75
C ALA A 15 -9.49 1.09 -6.40
N CYS A 16 -8.47 0.36 -5.92
CA CYS A 16 -7.93 0.52 -4.59
C CYS A 16 -7.25 1.88 -4.44
N CYS A 17 -7.67 2.66 -3.46
CA CYS A 17 -7.09 3.95 -3.17
C CYS A 17 -5.82 3.83 -2.30
N ASN A 18 -5.77 2.84 -1.42
CA ASN A 18 -4.63 2.58 -0.56
C ASN A 18 -4.40 1.08 -0.33
N LEU A 19 -3.27 0.75 0.31
CA LEU A 19 -2.90 -0.63 0.60
C LEU A 19 -3.97 -1.37 1.41
N GLY A 20 -4.61 -0.73 2.39
CA GLY A 20 -5.66 -1.35 3.20
C GLY A 20 -6.85 -1.82 2.37
N GLU A 21 -7.26 -1.03 1.39
CA GLU A 21 -8.39 -1.35 0.51
C GLU A 21 -8.06 -2.45 -0.50
N SER A 22 -6.78 -2.65 -0.78
CA SER A 22 -6.31 -3.67 -1.73
C SER A 22 -6.59 -5.11 -1.29
N PHE A 23 -6.90 -5.34 -0.03
CA PHE A 23 -7.16 -6.66 0.52
C PHE A 23 -8.63 -7.09 0.48
N VAL A 24 -9.55 -6.22 0.04
CA VAL A 24 -10.99 -6.52 0.00
C VAL A 24 -11.31 -7.79 -0.79
N THR A 25 -10.51 -8.10 -1.80
CA THR A 25 -10.67 -9.30 -2.62
C THR A 25 -9.92 -10.52 -2.08
N ASN A 26 -9.09 -10.37 -1.05
CA ASN A 26 -8.31 -11.47 -0.50
C ASN A 26 -8.96 -12.03 0.77
N PRO A 27 -9.52 -13.25 0.74
CA PRO A 27 -10.26 -13.82 1.87
C PRO A 27 -9.39 -14.16 3.08
N SER A 28 -8.06 -14.10 2.96
CA SER A 28 -7.14 -14.42 4.04
C SER A 28 -6.73 -13.21 4.86
N VAL A 29 -7.02 -12.01 4.35
CA VAL A 29 -6.63 -10.74 4.95
C VAL A 29 -7.89 -9.93 5.24
N ASP A 30 -8.09 -9.58 6.49
CA ASP A 30 -9.15 -8.69 6.93
C ASP A 30 -8.54 -7.35 7.36
N VAL A 31 -9.13 -6.25 6.91
CA VAL A 31 -8.71 -4.90 7.25
C VAL A 31 -9.89 -4.12 7.78
N SER A 32 -9.74 -3.54 8.95
CA SER A 32 -10.75 -2.71 9.60
C SER A 32 -10.11 -1.47 10.20
N TYR A 33 -10.90 -0.42 10.44
CA TYR A 33 -10.43 0.69 11.26
C TYR A 33 -10.25 0.23 12.70
N SER A 34 -9.11 0.56 13.30
CA SER A 34 -8.82 0.33 14.71
C SER A 34 -9.10 1.57 15.55
N ASP A 35 -9.06 2.75 14.94
CA ASP A 35 -9.35 4.03 15.57
C ASP A 35 -9.92 4.99 14.52
N ALA A 36 -11.17 5.36 14.71
CA ALA A 36 -11.88 6.27 13.81
C ALA A 36 -11.40 7.72 13.91
N ALA A 37 -10.78 8.12 15.03
CA ALA A 37 -10.30 9.49 15.19
C ALA A 37 -9.01 9.75 14.42
N THR A 38 -8.13 8.74 14.34
CA THR A 38 -6.81 8.86 13.70
C THR A 38 -6.74 8.22 12.31
N GLY A 39 -7.79 7.50 11.91
CA GLY A 39 -7.78 6.72 10.66
C GLY A 39 -6.86 5.49 10.67
N ALA A 40 -6.37 5.11 11.85
CA ALA A 40 -5.53 3.92 11.99
C ALA A 40 -6.29 2.66 11.59
N LYS A 41 -5.67 1.85 10.75
CA LYS A 41 -6.24 0.59 10.25
C LYS A 41 -5.58 -0.60 10.93
N GLN A 42 -6.36 -1.61 11.21
CA GLN A 42 -5.90 -2.88 11.73
C GLN A 42 -5.98 -3.94 10.65
N ILE A 43 -4.89 -4.66 10.46
CA ILE A 43 -4.87 -5.84 9.60
C ILE A 43 -4.98 -7.10 10.45
N LYS A 44 -5.68 -8.10 9.94
CA LYS A 44 -5.71 -9.46 10.50
C LYS A 44 -5.37 -10.43 9.38
N LEU A 45 -4.37 -11.24 9.60
CA LEU A 45 -4.00 -12.32 8.70
C LEU A 45 -4.32 -13.66 9.36
N LEU A 46 -5.15 -14.46 8.70
CA LEU A 46 -5.64 -15.73 9.25
C LEU A 46 -6.33 -15.57 10.62
N GLY A 47 -7.01 -14.44 10.84
CA GLY A 47 -7.73 -14.14 12.07
C GLY A 47 -6.87 -13.61 13.24
N LEU A 48 -5.55 -13.50 13.09
CA LEU A 48 -4.64 -12.96 14.10
C LEU A 48 -4.28 -11.50 13.82
N SER A 49 -4.07 -10.72 14.87
CA SER A 49 -3.84 -9.29 14.79
C SER A 49 -2.55 -8.93 14.05
N GLY A 50 -2.51 -7.74 13.50
CA GLY A 50 -1.43 -7.23 12.66
C GLY A 50 -0.05 -7.13 13.31
N THR A 51 0.03 -7.20 14.65
CA THR A 51 1.32 -7.28 15.38
C THR A 51 2.10 -8.55 15.04
N TYR A 52 1.43 -9.57 14.52
CA TYR A 52 2.02 -10.85 14.13
C TYR A 52 2.24 -10.97 12.62
N VAL A 53 1.96 -9.90 11.88
CA VAL A 53 2.15 -9.80 10.43
C VAL A 53 3.31 -8.86 10.14
N GLN A 54 4.28 -9.33 9.39
CA GLN A 54 5.38 -8.49 8.96
C GLN A 54 5.04 -7.75 7.67
N MET A 55 5.18 -6.44 7.70
CA MET A 55 5.03 -5.59 6.53
C MET A 55 6.39 -5.35 5.88
N LEU A 56 6.44 -5.51 4.57
CA LEU A 56 7.61 -5.29 3.73
C LEU A 56 7.25 -4.34 2.58
N THR A 57 8.19 -3.52 2.19
CA THR A 57 8.17 -2.77 0.94
C THR A 57 9.45 -3.07 0.19
N GLU A 58 9.36 -3.55 -1.04
CA GLU A 58 10.52 -3.98 -1.83
C GLU A 58 11.40 -5.01 -1.09
N ASN A 59 10.77 -5.95 -0.37
CA ASN A 59 11.41 -6.95 0.48
C ASN A 59 12.20 -6.37 1.68
N ILE A 60 12.02 -5.10 1.99
CA ILE A 60 12.62 -4.43 3.16
C ILE A 60 11.55 -4.25 4.23
N PRO A 61 11.80 -4.66 5.50
CA PRO A 61 10.86 -4.44 6.59
C PRO A 61 10.51 -2.97 6.75
N ASN A 62 9.22 -2.68 6.70
CA ASN A 62 8.67 -1.33 6.80
C ASN A 62 7.43 -1.30 7.69
N TYR A 63 7.03 -0.13 8.18
CA TYR A 63 5.84 0.04 9.03
C TYR A 63 5.80 -0.91 10.21
N ARG A 64 6.85 -0.91 11.03
CA ARG A 64 7.00 -1.78 12.19
C ARG A 64 6.48 -1.13 13.47
N GLY A 65 6.05 -1.96 14.43
CA GLY A 65 5.62 -1.50 15.75
C GLY A 65 4.46 -0.51 15.68
N ALA A 66 4.61 0.66 16.30
CA ALA A 66 3.57 1.70 16.35
C ALA A 66 3.22 2.31 14.98
N ALA A 67 4.07 2.16 13.96
CA ALA A 67 3.79 2.66 12.61
C ALA A 67 2.91 1.70 11.78
N ALA A 68 2.81 0.44 12.16
CA ALA A 68 2.08 -0.58 11.40
C ALA A 68 0.61 -0.22 11.11
N PRO A 69 -0.18 0.33 12.07
CA PRO A 69 -1.57 0.69 11.81
C PRO A 69 -1.75 1.79 10.76
N TYR A 70 -0.75 2.67 10.63
CA TYR A 70 -0.80 3.80 9.69
C TYR A 70 -0.26 3.43 8.31
N GLY A 71 0.66 2.46 8.24
CA GLY A 71 1.28 2.01 7.00
C GLY A 71 0.28 1.56 5.95
N LEU A 72 -0.86 1.00 6.36
CA LEU A 72 -1.93 0.56 5.45
C LEU A 72 -2.62 1.72 4.72
N GLY A 73 -2.65 2.91 5.32
CA GLY A 73 -3.19 4.12 4.70
C GLY A 73 -2.15 4.89 3.90
N TYR A 74 -0.85 4.74 4.20
CA TYR A 74 0.21 5.56 3.60
C TYR A 74 0.72 5.07 2.25
N VAL A 75 0.36 3.86 1.85
CA VAL A 75 0.77 3.32 0.54
C VAL A 75 -0.37 3.52 -0.45
N PRO A 76 -0.23 4.45 -1.40
CA PRO A 76 -1.26 4.70 -2.40
C PRO A 76 -1.43 3.52 -3.35
N GLY A 77 -2.68 3.19 -3.68
CA GLY A 77 -3.03 2.10 -4.60
C GLY A 77 -2.34 2.21 -5.96
N PRO A 78 -2.37 3.37 -6.62
CA PRO A 78 -1.74 3.56 -7.93
C PRO A 78 -0.23 3.35 -8.00
N TRP A 79 0.47 3.37 -6.84
CA TRP A 79 1.92 3.12 -6.78
C TRP A 79 2.27 1.63 -6.83
N MET A 80 1.31 0.77 -6.45
CA MET A 80 1.56 -0.65 -6.29
C MET A 80 1.55 -1.39 -7.64
N GLN A 81 2.59 -2.19 -7.86
CA GLN A 81 2.69 -3.14 -8.96
C GLN A 81 2.08 -4.48 -8.57
N SER A 82 2.40 -4.94 -7.37
CA SER A 82 1.90 -6.20 -6.82
C SER A 82 1.94 -6.20 -5.29
N ILE A 83 1.12 -7.04 -4.69
CA ILE A 83 1.16 -7.36 -3.27
C ILE A 83 1.30 -8.87 -3.14
N GLN A 84 2.32 -9.29 -2.40
CA GLN A 84 2.56 -10.69 -2.09
C GLN A 84 2.16 -10.96 -0.65
N VAL A 85 1.27 -11.90 -0.44
CA VAL A 85 0.80 -12.34 0.88
C VAL A 85 1.31 -13.75 1.13
N SER A 86 2.32 -13.87 1.99
CA SER A 86 2.88 -15.17 2.39
C SER A 86 2.29 -15.58 3.74
N LYS A 87 1.70 -16.76 3.79
CA LYS A 87 1.03 -17.31 4.97
C LYS A 87 1.95 -18.23 5.75
N GLY A 88 1.92 -18.10 7.08
CA GLY A 88 2.75 -18.88 7.99
C GLY A 88 4.07 -18.19 8.35
N THR A 89 4.86 -18.83 9.20
CA THR A 89 6.13 -18.28 9.67
C THR A 89 7.09 -18.04 8.53
N SER A 90 7.66 -16.86 8.48
CA SER A 90 8.62 -16.46 7.46
C SER A 90 10.07 -16.57 7.97
N SER A 91 11.02 -16.34 7.06
CA SER A 91 12.43 -16.34 7.41
C SER A 91 12.78 -15.26 8.40
N VAL A 92 13.53 -15.60 9.44
CA VAL A 92 14.06 -14.66 10.44
C VAL A 92 15.02 -13.61 9.84
N LYS A 93 15.41 -13.77 8.58
CA LYS A 93 16.25 -12.81 7.85
C LYS A 93 15.66 -11.40 7.86
N ASN A 94 14.33 -11.29 7.75
CA ASN A 94 13.61 -10.03 7.69
C ASN A 94 13.14 -9.54 9.08
N GLY A 95 13.29 -10.33 10.13
CA GLY A 95 12.88 -10.04 11.49
C GLY A 95 12.04 -11.16 12.11
N TYR A 96 11.55 -10.93 13.31
CA TYR A 96 10.83 -11.92 14.13
C TYR A 96 9.30 -11.74 14.10
N GLU A 97 8.80 -10.72 13.43
CA GLU A 97 7.38 -10.33 13.49
C GLU A 97 6.48 -11.20 12.60
N ALA A 98 7.05 -11.95 11.65
CA ALA A 98 6.31 -12.81 10.73
C ALA A 98 5.89 -14.12 11.38
N ILE A 99 4.94 -14.07 12.31
CA ILE A 99 4.38 -15.25 12.99
C ILE A 99 3.24 -15.84 12.16
N THR A 100 2.30 -15.02 11.71
CA THR A 100 1.18 -15.43 10.86
C THR A 100 1.49 -15.34 9.38
N GLY A 101 2.43 -14.49 9.02
CA GLY A 101 2.86 -14.28 7.65
C GLY A 101 3.52 -12.94 7.43
N GLN A 102 3.78 -12.67 6.16
CA GLN A 102 4.31 -11.40 5.73
C GLN A 102 3.54 -10.87 4.52
N ILE A 103 3.46 -9.56 4.43
CA ILE A 103 2.88 -8.84 3.29
C ILE A 103 3.99 -7.99 2.70
N ASN A 104 4.33 -8.25 1.43
CA ASN A 104 5.31 -7.48 0.69
C ASN A 104 4.63 -6.68 -0.41
N VAL A 105 4.88 -5.39 -0.43
CA VAL A 105 4.38 -4.48 -1.45
C VAL A 105 5.51 -4.14 -2.41
N GLU A 106 5.27 -4.34 -3.69
CA GLU A 106 6.17 -3.91 -4.75
C GLU A 106 5.58 -2.71 -5.49
N PHE A 107 6.39 -1.66 -5.65
CA PHE A 107 6.01 -0.48 -6.40
C PHE A 107 6.24 -0.66 -7.90
N LYS A 108 5.58 0.15 -8.70
CA LYS A 108 5.84 0.24 -10.14
C LYS A 108 7.28 0.61 -10.38
N LYS A 109 7.98 -0.19 -11.20
CA LYS A 109 9.41 -0.02 -11.46
C LYS A 109 9.63 0.65 -12.82
N PRO A 110 10.59 1.59 -12.91
CA PRO A 110 10.86 2.32 -14.15
C PRO A 110 11.46 1.45 -15.26
N GLN A 111 11.88 0.24 -14.94
CA GLN A 111 12.52 -0.69 -15.88
C GLN A 111 11.52 -1.53 -16.69
N LEU A 112 10.24 -1.57 -16.27
CA LEU A 112 9.25 -2.36 -16.98
C LEU A 112 9.02 -1.81 -18.40
N PRO A 113 8.89 -2.69 -19.41
CA PRO A 113 8.65 -2.26 -20.80
C PRO A 113 7.36 -1.44 -20.97
N GLU A 114 6.39 -1.65 -20.10
CA GLU A 114 5.08 -1.03 -20.08
C GLU A 114 5.01 0.22 -19.17
N ALA A 115 6.14 0.65 -18.58
CA ALA A 115 6.15 1.81 -17.71
C ALA A 115 5.94 3.09 -18.55
N ASP A 116 4.82 3.75 -18.30
CA ASP A 116 4.57 5.08 -18.84
C ASP A 116 5.62 6.06 -18.31
N TRP A 117 6.06 6.99 -19.17
CA TRP A 117 7.03 8.02 -18.74
C TRP A 117 6.39 9.02 -17.76
N VAL A 118 5.08 9.25 -17.86
CA VAL A 118 4.26 10.03 -16.92
C VAL A 118 2.89 9.42 -16.87
N SER A 119 2.36 9.21 -15.68
CA SER A 119 0.95 8.90 -15.48
C SER A 119 0.34 9.78 -14.40
N ALA A 120 -0.96 10.02 -14.50
CA ALA A 120 -1.72 10.75 -13.50
C ALA A 120 -3.08 10.07 -13.29
N ASN A 121 -3.49 9.99 -12.03
CA ASN A 121 -4.78 9.46 -11.65
C ASN A 121 -5.46 10.42 -10.68
N LEU A 122 -6.73 10.70 -10.93
CA LEU A 122 -7.58 11.52 -10.05
C LEU A 122 -8.78 10.71 -9.61
N PHE A 123 -9.06 10.74 -8.33
CA PHE A 123 -10.21 10.08 -7.73
C PHE A 123 -11.03 11.07 -6.93
N ALA A 124 -12.36 10.95 -7.01
CA ALA A 124 -13.30 11.71 -6.21
C ALA A 124 -14.47 10.81 -5.77
N SER A 125 -14.84 10.89 -4.50
CA SER A 125 -15.94 10.15 -3.92
C SER A 125 -17.07 11.05 -3.45
N THR A 126 -18.26 10.50 -3.38
CA THR A 126 -19.44 11.17 -2.79
C THR A 126 -19.28 11.41 -1.28
N THR A 127 -18.36 10.74 -0.62
CA THR A 127 -17.99 10.96 0.79
C THR A 127 -17.08 12.15 1.00
N ASN A 128 -16.84 12.99 -0.03
CA ASN A 128 -15.92 14.13 -0.04
C ASN A 128 -14.42 13.73 0.12
N ARG A 129 -14.06 12.57 -0.36
CA ARG A 129 -12.66 12.13 -0.51
C ARG A 129 -12.16 12.47 -1.91
N TYR A 130 -11.03 13.12 -1.96
CA TYR A 130 -10.35 13.53 -3.19
C TYR A 130 -8.91 13.01 -3.15
N GLU A 131 -8.48 12.40 -4.24
CA GLU A 131 -7.11 11.91 -4.37
C GLU A 131 -6.52 12.34 -5.71
N ALA A 132 -5.25 12.68 -5.68
CA ALA A 132 -4.44 12.94 -6.87
C ALA A 132 -3.14 12.14 -6.79
N ASN A 133 -2.89 11.34 -7.79
CA ASN A 133 -1.65 10.57 -7.93
C ASN A 133 -0.96 11.00 -9.22
N ALA A 134 0.36 11.13 -9.16
CA ALA A 134 1.19 11.36 -10.33
C ALA A 134 2.47 10.54 -10.20
N ASP A 135 2.87 9.91 -11.27
CA ASP A 135 4.17 9.25 -11.37
C ASP A 135 4.90 9.65 -12.64
N ALA A 136 6.21 9.81 -12.52
CA ALA A 136 7.08 10.15 -13.63
C ALA A 136 8.31 9.24 -13.62
N THR A 137 8.58 8.61 -14.75
CA THR A 137 9.71 7.70 -14.93
C THR A 137 10.72 8.29 -15.89
N LEU A 138 11.99 8.35 -15.46
CA LEU A 138 13.10 8.86 -16.26
C LEU A 138 14.17 7.78 -16.41
N LYS A 139 14.50 7.43 -17.65
CA LYS A 139 15.66 6.59 -17.98
C LYS A 139 16.87 7.49 -18.16
N ILE A 140 17.75 7.54 -17.14
CA ILE A 140 18.95 8.40 -17.16
C ILE A 140 20.01 7.82 -18.08
N SER A 141 20.16 6.49 -18.07
CA SER A 141 21.09 5.77 -18.94
C SER A 141 20.61 4.33 -19.16
N LYS A 142 21.39 3.53 -19.90
CA LYS A 142 21.09 2.11 -20.10
C LYS A 142 21.07 1.31 -18.79
N ARG A 143 21.80 1.78 -17.75
CA ARG A 143 21.95 1.11 -16.46
C ARG A 143 21.20 1.80 -15.33
N TRP A 144 20.71 3.02 -15.52
CA TRP A 144 20.17 3.86 -14.47
C TRP A 144 18.80 4.40 -14.83
N SER A 145 17.83 4.15 -14.01
CA SER A 145 16.48 4.71 -14.14
C SER A 145 15.94 5.16 -12.77
N THR A 146 15.04 6.13 -12.80
CA THR A 146 14.41 6.66 -11.61
C THR A 146 12.93 6.90 -11.85
N SER A 147 12.12 6.74 -10.81
CA SER A 147 10.71 7.14 -10.79
C SER A 147 10.44 8.03 -9.61
N LEU A 148 9.72 9.10 -9.87
CA LEU A 148 9.14 9.97 -8.85
C LEU A 148 7.67 9.65 -8.75
N LEU A 149 7.21 9.29 -7.56
CA LEU A 149 5.81 9.02 -7.25
C LEU A 149 5.32 10.10 -6.29
N ALA A 150 4.19 10.71 -6.58
CA ALA A 150 3.55 11.72 -5.75
C ALA A 150 2.10 11.37 -5.52
N HIS A 151 1.63 11.57 -4.30
CA HIS A 151 0.24 11.33 -3.90
C HIS A 151 -0.23 12.43 -2.96
N TYR A 152 -1.46 12.84 -3.17
CA TYR A 152 -2.22 13.71 -2.29
C TYR A 152 -3.58 13.11 -2.04
N GLU A 153 -4.00 13.07 -0.79
CA GLU A 153 -5.33 12.65 -0.37
C GLU A 153 -5.91 13.68 0.59
N ASN A 154 -7.18 14.00 0.41
CA ASN A 154 -7.91 14.85 1.32
C ASN A 154 -9.34 14.31 1.49
N GLU A 155 -9.69 13.99 2.72
CA GLU A 155 -11.03 13.66 3.17
C GLU A 155 -11.55 14.80 4.02
N THR A 156 -12.33 15.70 3.39
CA THR A 156 -12.67 17.01 3.95
C THR A 156 -13.70 16.96 5.06
N LYS A 157 -14.42 15.85 5.20
CA LYS A 157 -15.49 15.70 6.19
C LYS A 157 -15.39 14.34 6.87
N ALA A 158 -15.47 14.36 8.20
CA ALA A 158 -15.80 13.16 8.95
C ALA A 158 -17.21 12.69 8.60
N HIS A 159 -17.38 11.40 8.37
CA HIS A 159 -18.65 10.80 7.99
C HIS A 159 -19.14 9.86 9.09
N ASP A 160 -20.39 10.08 9.51
CA ASP A 160 -21.18 9.21 10.38
C ASP A 160 -22.32 8.67 9.50
N GLY A 161 -22.25 7.40 9.11
CA GLY A 161 -23.17 6.81 8.15
C GLY A 161 -24.48 6.31 8.76
N ASN A 162 -24.55 6.19 10.07
CA ASN A 162 -25.67 5.63 10.81
C ASN A 162 -26.29 6.61 11.84
N ASP A 163 -25.75 7.83 11.95
CA ASP A 163 -26.19 8.90 12.86
C ASP A 163 -26.15 8.46 14.36
N ASP A 164 -25.19 7.62 14.74
CA ASP A 164 -25.02 7.18 16.13
C ASP A 164 -24.12 8.11 16.96
N GLY A 165 -23.55 9.14 16.33
CA GLY A 165 -22.65 10.12 16.93
C GLY A 165 -21.19 9.69 16.97
N PHE A 166 -20.86 8.55 16.39
CA PHE A 166 -19.49 8.11 16.20
C PHE A 166 -19.06 8.27 14.75
N VAL A 167 -17.81 8.61 14.55
CA VAL A 167 -17.24 8.81 13.22
C VAL A 167 -16.86 7.46 12.61
N ASP A 168 -17.47 7.10 11.48
CA ASP A 168 -17.11 5.88 10.72
C ASP A 168 -15.90 6.12 9.83
N ILE A 169 -15.80 7.30 9.20
CA ILE A 169 -14.71 7.68 8.32
C ILE A 169 -14.12 8.99 8.83
N PRO A 170 -12.84 9.00 9.27
CA PRO A 170 -12.19 10.18 9.80
C PRO A 170 -11.83 11.19 8.71
N GLN A 171 -11.60 12.44 9.10
CA GLN A 171 -10.92 13.39 8.23
C GLN A 171 -9.46 13.01 8.08
N VAL A 172 -8.99 12.95 6.85
CA VAL A 172 -7.58 12.64 6.53
C VAL A 172 -7.08 13.66 5.52
N GLU A 173 -5.90 14.19 5.76
CA GLU A 173 -5.12 14.93 4.78
C GLU A 173 -3.70 14.37 4.79
N GLN A 174 -3.22 13.90 3.64
CA GLN A 174 -1.88 13.34 3.55
C GLN A 174 -1.21 13.66 2.23
N TYR A 175 0.12 13.77 2.31
CA TYR A 175 1.02 13.95 1.19
C TYR A 175 2.09 12.87 1.23
N ASN A 176 2.26 12.15 0.15
CA ASN A 176 3.28 11.12 0.03
C ASN A 176 4.12 11.40 -1.20
N VAL A 177 5.44 11.35 -1.04
CA VAL A 177 6.39 11.47 -2.15
C VAL A 177 7.41 10.35 -2.01
N CYS A 178 7.63 9.62 -3.10
CA CYS A 178 8.60 8.54 -3.14
C CYS A 178 9.49 8.70 -4.38
N LEU A 179 10.80 8.59 -4.17
CA LEU A 179 11.78 8.54 -5.24
C LEU A 179 12.37 7.13 -5.29
N LEU A 180 12.07 6.41 -6.35
CA LEU A 180 12.67 5.11 -6.63
C LEU A 180 13.84 5.29 -7.58
N TYR A 181 14.96 4.70 -7.20
CA TYR A 181 16.16 4.71 -8.00
C TYR A 181 16.62 3.27 -8.22
N THR A 182 16.80 2.89 -9.47
CA THR A 182 17.22 1.54 -9.82
C THR A 182 18.47 1.56 -10.67
N SER A 183 19.42 0.68 -10.34
CA SER A 183 20.60 0.42 -11.15
C SER A 183 20.59 -1.03 -11.62
N ASP A 184 20.82 -1.26 -12.89
CA ASP A 184 21.08 -2.60 -13.41
C ASP A 184 22.56 -2.92 -13.18
N ALA A 185 22.81 -3.73 -12.16
CA ALA A 185 24.16 -4.17 -11.78
C ALA A 185 24.51 -5.57 -12.34
N ALA A 186 23.71 -6.09 -13.27
CA ALA A 186 23.75 -7.49 -13.66
C ALA A 186 24.75 -7.82 -14.79
N ASP A 187 25.59 -6.88 -15.25
CA ASP A 187 26.54 -7.10 -16.34
C ASP A 187 28.01 -6.85 -15.96
N ASP A 188 28.46 -7.43 -14.83
CA ASP A 188 29.90 -7.60 -14.54
C ASP A 188 30.27 -9.08 -14.33
#